data_c16d034db7a8226caed501c37baf9103
#
_entry.id   c16d034db7a8226caed501c37baf9103
#
_cell.length_a   1.000
_cell.length_b   1.000
_cell.length_c   1.000
_cell.angle_alpha   90.00
_cell.angle_beta   90.00
_cell.angle_gamma   90.00
#
_symmetry.space_group_name_H-M   'P 1'
#
loop_
_entity.id
_entity.type
_entity.pdbx_description
1 polymer ?
#
loop_
_entity_poly.entity_id
_entity_poly.type
_entity_poly.pdbx_seq_one_letter_code
_entity_poly.pdbx_strand_id
1 'polypeptide(L)'
;MNYISNDLILTGEGKVQFIENKDLFPTAKVVFDSREDTEDRKTWLNTRCNSIGGSEIGTIAGYSKYGSAHTVFNEKLGLVEKFKGNIHTVYGTRMEPYIREWVQDDFEKATDIKLKTFEYPYMMVDKKIEYFSANIDGIGILDDSYIYWENRDTGEIKYIPEGEMFGLEIKTGSEFMKKMWAGEEIPDSYYCQCQWYMGVTGLNYFLIIYLLGKEVKWKVVPRNDDDIKALRKIGENFWRNHIMTKIPPDVTGMKKETEQITEQQILNDDTEVNISNNKLSEYKKLGEEIKELQTKQEKIKQEIFLEMENSKKGTDGLFKVSRFEVKRDSLDNKLLKEKYPLTYAAILKGQSEYVNMKITKCK
;
A
#
# COMPACT_ATOMS: atom_id res chain seq x y z
N MET A 1 -29.82 18.16 4.12
CA MET A 1 -29.24 19.46 4.56
C MET A 1 -28.31 19.87 3.46
N ASN A 2 -28.55 21.03 2.81
CA ASN A 2 -27.64 21.55 1.79
C ASN A 2 -26.33 21.96 2.45
N TYR A 3 -25.31 21.14 2.34
CA TYR A 3 -23.94 21.45 2.81
C TYR A 3 -23.18 22.47 1.93
N ILE A 4 -23.85 23.03 0.94
CA ILE A 4 -23.31 24.12 0.11
C ILE A 4 -23.79 25.46 0.73
N SER A 5 -23.41 25.73 1.95
CA SER A 5 -23.56 27.08 2.51
C SER A 5 -22.18 27.66 2.73
N ASN A 6 -21.99 28.85 2.29
CA ASN A 6 -21.00 29.92 2.53
C ASN A 6 -19.71 29.66 3.36
N ASP A 7 -19.46 28.46 3.87
CA ASP A 7 -18.33 28.09 4.72
C ASP A 7 -17.19 27.38 3.96
N LEU A 8 -17.39 27.12 2.66
CA LEU A 8 -16.32 26.66 1.79
C LEU A 8 -15.56 27.90 1.30
N ILE A 9 -14.55 28.33 2.03
CA ILE A 9 -13.65 29.38 1.58
C ILE A 9 -12.74 28.77 0.54
N LEU A 10 -12.99 29.10 -0.71
CA LEU A 10 -12.20 28.67 -1.86
C LEU A 10 -11.11 29.70 -2.09
N THR A 11 -9.87 29.37 -1.83
CA THR A 11 -8.72 30.21 -2.15
C THR A 11 -7.84 29.51 -3.17
N GLY A 12 -7.51 30.15 -4.26
CA GLY A 12 -6.58 29.71 -5.29
C GLY A 12 -6.79 30.39 -6.60
N GLU A 13 -5.73 30.88 -7.21
CA GLU A 13 -5.68 31.24 -8.63
C GLU A 13 -5.40 29.96 -9.43
N GLY A 14 -6.36 29.53 -10.25
CA GLY A 14 -6.24 28.35 -11.09
C GLY A 14 -7.27 27.26 -10.78
N LYS A 15 -7.10 26.09 -11.39
CA LYS A 15 -8.05 24.96 -11.31
C LYS A 15 -8.04 24.18 -9.99
N VAL A 16 -7.06 24.40 -9.11
CA VAL A 16 -6.98 23.75 -7.80
C VAL A 16 -7.75 24.59 -6.80
N GLN A 17 -8.84 24.01 -6.29
CA GLN A 17 -9.65 24.62 -5.24
C GLN A 17 -9.36 23.93 -3.90
N PHE A 18 -9.20 24.72 -2.85
CA PHE A 18 -8.93 24.24 -1.49
C PHE A 18 -10.14 24.46 -0.61
N ILE A 19 -10.33 23.57 0.36
CA ILE A 19 -11.24 23.80 1.47
C ILE A 19 -10.43 24.26 2.68
N GLU A 20 -10.68 25.46 3.16
CA GLU A 20 -9.97 26.03 4.32
C GLU A 20 -10.64 25.79 5.66
N ASN A 21 -11.86 25.28 5.68
CA ASN A 21 -12.56 24.97 6.91
C ASN A 21 -11.89 23.80 7.65
N LYS A 22 -11.13 24.12 8.70
CA LYS A 22 -10.46 23.15 9.58
C LYS A 22 -11.44 22.35 10.45
N ASP A 23 -12.66 22.84 10.66
CA ASP A 23 -13.72 22.19 11.44
C ASP A 23 -14.76 21.47 10.58
N LEU A 24 -14.44 21.20 9.32
CA LEU A 24 -15.33 20.54 8.35
C LEU A 24 -15.86 19.19 8.87
N PHE A 25 -15.04 18.45 9.59
CA PHE A 25 -15.38 17.14 10.12
C PHE A 25 -15.60 17.19 11.64
N PRO A 26 -16.85 17.11 12.12
CA PRO A 26 -17.15 17.21 13.56
C PRO A 26 -16.48 16.15 14.42
N THR A 27 -16.15 14.98 13.84
CA THR A 27 -15.53 13.83 14.52
C THR A 27 -14.00 13.90 14.55
N ALA A 28 -13.41 14.77 13.73
CA ALA A 28 -11.97 14.90 13.59
C ALA A 28 -11.46 16.29 14.05
N LYS A 29 -10.18 16.36 14.38
CA LYS A 29 -9.45 17.58 14.72
C LYS A 29 -8.26 17.71 13.79
N VAL A 30 -8.11 18.85 13.13
CA VAL A 30 -6.91 19.18 12.34
C VAL A 30 -5.71 19.34 13.26
N VAL A 31 -4.60 18.71 12.93
CA VAL A 31 -3.34 18.74 13.69
C VAL A 31 -2.16 19.23 12.86
N PHE A 32 -2.29 19.26 11.53
CA PHE A 32 -1.23 19.72 10.63
C PHE A 32 -1.83 20.22 9.32
N ASP A 33 -1.22 21.28 8.74
CA ASP A 33 -1.50 21.80 7.42
C ASP A 33 -0.33 21.48 6.49
N SER A 34 -0.57 20.70 5.43
CA SER A 34 0.49 20.23 4.53
C SER A 34 1.10 21.33 3.65
N ARG A 35 0.50 22.52 3.62
CA ARG A 35 0.98 23.70 2.88
C ARG A 35 2.00 24.52 3.70
N GLU A 36 2.06 24.31 5.00
CA GLU A 36 3.01 24.98 5.89
C GLU A 36 4.44 24.46 5.66
N ASP A 37 5.45 25.33 5.81
CA ASP A 37 6.81 25.17 5.29
C ASP A 37 7.66 24.09 5.99
N THR A 38 8.88 23.88 5.51
CA THR A 38 9.79 22.74 5.73
C THR A 38 10.15 22.39 7.18
N GLU A 39 10.04 23.29 8.15
CA GLU A 39 10.19 22.95 9.58
C GLU A 39 9.03 22.09 10.09
N ASP A 40 7.86 22.24 9.50
CA ASP A 40 6.65 21.49 9.85
C ASP A 40 6.64 20.07 9.29
N ARG A 41 7.49 19.75 8.31
CA ARG A 41 7.65 18.35 7.87
C ARG A 41 8.13 17.44 9.00
N LYS A 42 8.90 17.94 9.96
CA LYS A 42 9.27 17.18 11.17
C LYS A 42 8.05 16.96 12.06
N THR A 43 7.20 17.95 12.22
CA THR A 43 5.94 17.85 12.96
C THR A 43 5.01 16.86 12.29
N TRP A 44 4.84 16.91 10.97
CA TRP A 44 4.07 15.92 10.22
C TRP A 44 4.61 14.50 10.39
N LEU A 45 5.93 14.28 10.27
CA LEU A 45 6.56 12.99 10.50
C LEU A 45 6.37 12.51 11.94
N ASN A 46 6.47 13.40 12.93
CA ASN A 46 6.24 13.07 14.33
C ASN A 46 4.78 12.70 14.57
N THR A 47 3.81 13.45 14.03
CA THR A 47 2.39 13.13 14.13
C THR A 47 2.09 11.77 13.51
N ARG A 48 2.65 11.47 12.33
CA ARG A 48 2.52 10.14 11.70
C ARG A 48 3.16 9.02 12.51
N CYS A 49 4.25 9.28 13.23
CA CYS A 49 4.83 8.27 14.13
C CYS A 49 3.97 8.03 15.35
N ASN A 50 3.28 9.07 15.82
CA ASN A 50 2.44 9.04 17.02
C ASN A 50 0.96 8.75 16.70
N SER A 51 0.64 8.26 15.51
CA SER A 51 -0.72 7.89 15.11
C SER A 51 -0.73 6.73 14.12
N ILE A 52 -1.88 6.10 13.92
CA ILE A 52 -2.15 5.12 12.87
C ILE A 52 -2.93 5.80 11.77
N GLY A 53 -2.38 5.84 10.56
CA GLY A 53 -3.04 6.38 9.37
C GLY A 53 -3.73 5.31 8.53
N GLY A 54 -4.58 5.75 7.60
CA GLY A 54 -5.32 4.84 6.70
C GLY A 54 -4.42 3.98 5.83
N SER A 55 -3.26 4.49 5.39
CA SER A 55 -2.29 3.69 4.62
C SER A 55 -1.62 2.57 5.43
N GLU A 56 -1.66 2.64 6.76
CA GLU A 56 -1.02 1.67 7.65
C GLU A 56 -1.99 0.62 8.18
N ILE A 57 -3.28 0.98 8.37
CA ILE A 57 -4.24 0.07 9.00
C ILE A 57 -4.44 -1.22 8.20
N GLY A 58 -4.46 -1.15 6.86
CA GLY A 58 -4.52 -2.34 6.02
C GLY A 58 -3.28 -3.23 6.16
N THR A 59 -2.11 -2.64 6.41
CA THR A 59 -0.87 -3.37 6.69
C THR A 59 -0.90 -4.02 8.06
N ILE A 60 -1.37 -3.31 9.09
CA ILE A 60 -1.53 -3.82 10.46
C ILE A 60 -2.55 -4.97 10.49
N ALA A 61 -3.61 -4.87 9.68
CA ALA A 61 -4.64 -5.90 9.54
C ALA A 61 -4.23 -7.11 8.68
N GLY A 62 -3.04 -7.10 8.06
CA GLY A 62 -2.52 -8.22 7.27
C GLY A 62 -2.95 -8.22 5.79
N TYR A 63 -3.55 -7.16 5.27
CA TYR A 63 -3.99 -7.04 3.87
C TYR A 63 -2.94 -6.46 2.92
N SER A 64 -1.75 -6.12 3.41
CA SER A 64 -0.67 -5.59 2.57
C SER A 64 0.34 -6.67 2.23
N LYS A 65 0.73 -6.75 0.96
CA LYS A 65 1.85 -7.60 0.52
C LYS A 65 3.23 -6.93 0.70
N TYR A 66 3.26 -5.69 1.17
CA TYR A 66 4.49 -4.89 1.27
C TYR A 66 4.99 -4.70 2.70
N GLY A 67 4.26 -5.19 3.69
CA GLY A 67 4.59 -5.08 5.10
C GLY A 67 3.56 -5.76 5.99
N SER A 68 3.85 -5.79 7.28
CA SER A 68 3.03 -6.39 8.33
C SER A 68 2.92 -5.47 9.54
N ALA A 69 2.16 -5.86 10.55
CA ALA A 69 2.13 -5.16 11.83
C ALA A 69 3.54 -5.01 12.44
N HIS A 70 4.40 -6.03 12.30
CA HIS A 70 5.80 -5.99 12.77
C HIS A 70 6.61 -4.91 12.05
N THR A 71 6.47 -4.78 10.72
CA THR A 71 7.19 -3.74 9.96
C THR A 71 6.72 -2.33 10.32
N VAL A 72 5.41 -2.14 10.52
CA VAL A 72 4.84 -0.85 10.96
C VAL A 72 5.31 -0.50 12.38
N PHE A 73 5.39 -1.48 13.28
CA PHE A 73 5.92 -1.30 14.62
C PHE A 73 7.38 -0.76 14.59
N ASN A 74 8.25 -1.39 13.83
CA ASN A 74 9.64 -0.98 13.70
C ASN A 74 9.77 0.46 13.15
N GLU A 75 8.98 0.79 12.13
CA GLU A 75 8.97 2.12 11.52
C GLU A 75 8.44 3.19 12.51
N LYS A 76 7.42 2.88 13.30
CA LYS A 76 6.85 3.83 14.29
C LYS A 76 7.77 4.11 15.46
N LEU A 77 8.48 3.10 15.93
CA LEU A 77 9.45 3.27 17.03
C LEU A 77 10.82 3.77 16.56
N GLY A 78 11.00 3.99 15.24
CA GLY A 78 12.27 4.44 14.68
C GLY A 78 13.41 3.43 14.81
N LEU A 79 13.07 2.13 14.88
CA LEU A 79 14.04 1.04 14.99
C LEU A 79 14.71 0.72 13.66
N VAL A 80 14.17 1.21 12.56
CA VAL A 80 14.69 1.08 11.19
C VAL A 80 14.64 2.42 10.48
N GLU A 81 15.46 2.59 9.44
CA GLU A 81 15.34 3.76 8.59
C GLU A 81 13.95 3.82 7.93
N LYS A 82 13.32 4.99 8.04
CA LYS A 82 12.05 5.21 7.36
C LYS A 82 12.25 5.18 5.85
N PHE A 83 11.27 4.60 5.17
CA PHE A 83 11.22 4.66 3.71
C PHE A 83 11.26 6.11 3.23
N LYS A 84 12.33 6.46 2.51
CA LYS A 84 12.57 7.84 2.02
C LYS A 84 11.73 8.21 0.79
N GLY A 85 10.86 7.29 0.35
CA GLY A 85 10.15 7.40 -0.93
C GLY A 85 11.01 6.90 -2.09
N ASN A 86 10.36 6.71 -3.22
CA ASN A 86 10.99 6.36 -4.49
C ASN A 86 10.30 7.14 -5.62
N ILE A 87 10.71 6.88 -6.87
CA ILE A 87 10.12 7.58 -8.03
C ILE A 87 8.60 7.38 -8.12
N HIS A 88 8.07 6.25 -7.68
CA HIS A 88 6.62 5.98 -7.72
C HIS A 88 5.86 6.84 -6.70
N THR A 89 6.39 7.00 -5.49
CA THR A 89 5.79 7.88 -4.48
C THR A 89 5.86 9.35 -4.90
N VAL A 90 7.00 9.79 -5.46
CA VAL A 90 7.16 11.14 -5.99
C VAL A 90 6.20 11.39 -7.15
N TYR A 91 6.07 10.42 -8.05
CA TYR A 91 5.13 10.49 -9.17
C TYR A 91 3.69 10.58 -8.67
N GLY A 92 3.29 9.72 -7.72
CA GLY A 92 1.96 9.72 -7.11
C GLY A 92 1.59 11.11 -6.58
N THR A 93 2.39 11.62 -5.65
CA THR A 93 2.13 12.94 -5.03
C THR A 93 2.07 14.09 -6.05
N ARG A 94 2.96 14.08 -7.06
CA ARG A 94 2.95 15.13 -8.10
C ARG A 94 1.75 15.03 -9.03
N MET A 95 1.21 13.83 -9.22
CA MET A 95 0.06 13.62 -10.10
C MET A 95 -1.29 13.85 -9.43
N GLU A 96 -1.39 13.86 -8.11
CA GLU A 96 -2.64 14.04 -7.37
C GLU A 96 -3.46 15.26 -7.84
N PRO A 97 -2.91 16.48 -7.97
CA PRO A 97 -3.68 17.64 -8.44
C PRO A 97 -4.24 17.44 -9.86
N TYR A 98 -3.43 16.87 -10.75
CA TYR A 98 -3.86 16.61 -12.14
C TYR A 98 -4.91 15.51 -12.23
N ILE A 99 -4.80 14.48 -11.40
CA ILE A 99 -5.80 13.41 -11.36
C ILE A 99 -7.12 13.94 -10.83
N ARG A 100 -7.10 14.81 -9.80
CA ARG A 100 -8.32 15.49 -9.33
C ARG A 100 -9.00 16.32 -10.42
N GLU A 101 -8.24 16.98 -11.28
CA GLU A 101 -8.79 17.71 -12.43
C GLU A 101 -9.33 16.76 -13.51
N TRP A 102 -8.55 15.76 -13.91
CA TRP A 102 -8.95 14.83 -14.98
C TRP A 102 -10.19 14.01 -14.62
N VAL A 103 -10.32 13.60 -13.38
CA VAL A 103 -11.48 12.80 -12.98
C VAL A 103 -12.79 13.58 -13.11
N GLN A 104 -12.79 14.90 -12.94
CA GLN A 104 -13.98 15.73 -13.14
C GLN A 104 -14.49 15.62 -14.58
N ASP A 105 -13.58 15.83 -15.55
CA ASP A 105 -13.91 15.76 -16.98
C ASP A 105 -14.34 14.34 -17.40
N ASP A 106 -13.62 13.31 -16.93
CA ASP A 106 -13.92 11.93 -17.30
C ASP A 106 -15.19 11.41 -16.63
N PHE A 107 -15.47 11.85 -15.41
CA PHE A 107 -16.70 11.53 -14.69
C PHE A 107 -17.91 12.15 -15.39
N GLU A 108 -17.87 13.45 -15.74
CA GLU A 108 -18.94 14.13 -16.46
C GLU A 108 -19.19 13.48 -17.82
N LYS A 109 -18.15 13.15 -18.60
CA LYS A 109 -18.29 12.44 -19.89
C LYS A 109 -18.93 11.06 -19.76
N ALA A 110 -18.64 10.33 -18.66
CA ALA A 110 -19.12 8.98 -18.46
C ALA A 110 -20.55 8.92 -17.90
N THR A 111 -20.98 9.94 -17.13
CA THR A 111 -22.20 9.90 -16.33
C THR A 111 -23.19 11.02 -16.65
N ASP A 112 -22.77 12.05 -17.39
CA ASP A 112 -23.51 13.32 -17.61
C ASP A 112 -23.77 14.11 -16.30
N ILE A 113 -22.99 13.80 -15.23
CA ILE A 113 -23.11 14.42 -13.91
C ILE A 113 -21.81 15.16 -13.61
N LYS A 114 -21.91 16.40 -13.17
CA LYS A 114 -20.74 17.19 -12.78
C LYS A 114 -20.21 16.77 -11.43
N LEU A 115 -18.94 16.42 -11.42
CA LEU A 115 -18.12 16.20 -10.22
C LEU A 115 -17.27 17.44 -9.95
N LYS A 116 -17.39 17.98 -8.74
CA LYS A 116 -16.47 19.02 -8.23
C LYS A 116 -15.52 18.37 -7.23
N THR A 117 -14.21 18.62 -7.39
CA THR A 117 -13.18 18.09 -6.49
C THR A 117 -12.41 19.23 -5.84
N PHE A 118 -12.07 19.05 -4.57
CA PHE A 118 -11.36 20.03 -3.75
C PHE A 118 -10.19 19.34 -3.05
N GLU A 119 -9.08 20.03 -2.91
CA GLU A 119 -8.00 19.60 -2.05
C GLU A 119 -8.38 19.89 -0.59
N TYR A 120 -8.08 18.94 0.31
CA TYR A 120 -8.18 19.13 1.75
C TYR A 120 -6.80 18.89 2.38
N PRO A 121 -5.97 19.93 2.51
CA PRO A 121 -4.55 19.80 2.79
C PRO A 121 -4.24 19.60 4.28
N TYR A 122 -5.16 19.00 5.04
CA TYR A 122 -5.03 18.85 6.48
C TYR A 122 -4.89 17.40 6.91
N MET A 123 -3.91 17.15 7.77
CA MET A 123 -3.87 15.93 8.56
C MET A 123 -4.78 16.09 9.78
N MET A 124 -5.60 15.09 10.00
CA MET A 124 -6.58 15.07 11.09
C MET A 124 -6.31 13.89 12.02
N VAL A 125 -6.76 14.05 13.27
CA VAL A 125 -6.88 12.95 14.23
C VAL A 125 -8.32 12.83 14.73
N ASP A 126 -8.72 11.63 15.11
CA ASP A 126 -10.02 11.35 15.72
C ASP A 126 -10.11 12.07 17.09
N LYS A 127 -11.20 12.80 17.34
CA LYS A 127 -11.38 13.57 18.60
C LYS A 127 -11.46 12.70 19.85
N LYS A 128 -11.83 11.41 19.71
CA LYS A 128 -11.96 10.47 20.83
C LYS A 128 -10.71 9.61 21.02
N ILE A 129 -10.00 9.30 19.93
CA ILE A 129 -8.81 8.43 19.92
C ILE A 129 -7.73 9.14 19.11
N GLU A 130 -6.98 10.03 19.74
CA GLU A 130 -6.03 10.94 19.08
C GLU A 130 -4.89 10.24 18.31
N TYR A 131 -4.62 8.96 18.59
CA TYR A 131 -3.67 8.18 17.80
C TYR A 131 -4.29 7.52 16.54
N PHE A 132 -5.52 7.84 16.17
CA PHE A 132 -6.12 7.50 14.88
C PHE A 132 -6.11 8.72 13.97
N SER A 133 -5.41 8.65 12.86
CA SER A 133 -5.25 9.79 11.96
C SER A 133 -5.81 9.52 10.56
N ALA A 134 -6.18 10.61 9.90
CA ALA A 134 -6.59 10.62 8.50
C ALA A 134 -5.87 11.74 7.75
N ASN A 135 -5.45 11.43 6.53
CA ASN A 135 -4.95 12.39 5.55
C ASN A 135 -5.55 11.99 4.21
N ILE A 136 -6.62 12.68 3.83
CA ILE A 136 -7.38 12.37 2.60
C ILE A 136 -6.83 13.17 1.43
N ASP A 137 -6.89 12.61 0.22
CA ASP A 137 -6.34 13.26 -0.97
C ASP A 137 -7.27 14.36 -1.51
N GLY A 138 -8.46 14.50 -0.94
CA GLY A 138 -9.41 15.57 -1.27
C GLY A 138 -10.85 15.22 -0.90
N ILE A 139 -11.75 16.07 -1.37
CA ILE A 139 -13.19 15.98 -1.18
C ILE A 139 -13.88 16.13 -2.53
N GLY A 140 -14.93 15.36 -2.76
CA GLY A 140 -15.78 15.46 -3.94
C GLY A 140 -17.23 15.79 -3.56
N ILE A 141 -17.93 16.47 -4.48
CA ILE A 141 -19.36 16.77 -4.42
C ILE A 141 -19.93 16.60 -5.83
N LEU A 142 -21.14 16.04 -5.94
CA LEU A 142 -21.86 15.88 -7.22
C LEU A 142 -22.99 16.90 -7.33
N ASP A 143 -23.20 17.41 -8.54
CA ASP A 143 -24.30 18.34 -8.83
C ASP A 143 -25.65 17.63 -9.01
N ASP A 144 -25.65 16.27 -9.13
CA ASP A 144 -26.84 15.41 -9.20
C ASP A 144 -26.54 14.05 -8.54
N SER A 145 -27.58 13.27 -8.28
CA SER A 145 -27.46 11.93 -7.70
C SER A 145 -26.78 10.95 -8.65
N TYR A 146 -25.83 10.16 -8.14
CA TYR A 146 -25.07 9.18 -8.92
C TYR A 146 -25.33 7.75 -8.46
N ILE A 147 -25.80 6.91 -9.41
CA ILE A 147 -25.98 5.47 -9.17
C ILE A 147 -24.62 4.79 -9.24
N TYR A 148 -24.15 4.22 -8.13
CA TYR A 148 -22.89 3.51 -8.10
C TYR A 148 -23.03 1.98 -8.09
N TRP A 149 -24.23 1.46 -7.85
CA TRP A 149 -24.54 0.04 -7.87
C TRP A 149 -26.01 -0.24 -8.13
N GLU A 150 -26.29 -1.23 -8.96
CA GLU A 150 -27.61 -1.72 -9.25
C GLU A 150 -27.61 -3.25 -9.24
N ASN A 151 -28.46 -3.85 -8.43
CA ASN A 151 -28.68 -5.27 -8.45
C ASN A 151 -29.69 -5.61 -9.56
N ARG A 152 -29.22 -6.25 -10.63
CA ARG A 152 -30.04 -6.60 -11.80
C ARG A 152 -31.14 -7.62 -11.50
N ASP A 153 -30.95 -8.46 -10.45
CA ASP A 153 -31.90 -9.50 -10.10
C ASP A 153 -33.02 -8.98 -9.19
N THR A 154 -32.71 -8.06 -8.29
CA THR A 154 -33.62 -7.51 -7.28
C THR A 154 -34.12 -6.10 -7.61
N GLY A 155 -33.47 -5.38 -8.52
CA GLY A 155 -33.73 -3.98 -8.81
C GLY A 155 -33.32 -3.02 -7.70
N GLU A 156 -32.54 -3.47 -6.70
CA GLU A 156 -31.99 -2.60 -5.65
C GLU A 156 -30.96 -1.65 -6.25
N ILE A 157 -31.13 -0.34 -5.97
CA ILE A 157 -30.25 0.72 -6.45
C ILE A 157 -29.59 1.39 -5.25
N LYS A 158 -28.29 1.62 -5.35
CA LYS A 158 -27.49 2.41 -4.39
C LYS A 158 -26.91 3.62 -5.10
N TYR A 159 -27.04 4.78 -4.46
CA TYR A 159 -26.61 6.04 -5.06
C TYR A 159 -26.01 6.98 -4.02
N ILE A 160 -25.09 7.86 -4.50
CA ILE A 160 -24.64 9.01 -3.76
C ILE A 160 -25.65 10.13 -4.03
N PRO A 161 -26.29 10.72 -3.00
CA PRO A 161 -27.23 11.82 -3.19
C PRO A 161 -26.56 13.08 -3.73
N GLU A 162 -27.33 13.91 -4.42
CA GLU A 162 -26.91 15.27 -4.83
C GLU A 162 -26.42 16.06 -3.61
N GLY A 163 -25.29 16.76 -3.78
CA GLY A 163 -24.70 17.64 -2.77
C GLY A 163 -24.09 16.92 -1.56
N GLU A 164 -24.13 15.59 -1.51
CA GLU A 164 -23.43 14.86 -0.44
C GLU A 164 -21.93 14.94 -0.68
N MET A 165 -21.21 15.28 0.39
CA MET A 165 -19.76 15.37 0.38
C MET A 165 -19.15 13.99 0.65
N PHE A 166 -18.13 13.62 -0.13
CA PHE A 166 -17.40 12.36 0.03
C PHE A 166 -15.90 12.57 -0.07
N GLY A 167 -15.13 11.65 0.51
CA GLY A 167 -13.66 11.69 0.45
C GLY A 167 -13.13 11.18 -0.88
N LEU A 168 -11.94 11.68 -1.24
CA LEU A 168 -11.17 11.20 -2.38
C LEU A 168 -9.93 10.46 -1.88
N GLU A 169 -9.65 9.34 -2.51
CA GLU A 169 -8.39 8.58 -2.36
C GLU A 169 -7.81 8.32 -3.74
N ILE A 170 -6.58 8.77 -3.99
CA ILE A 170 -5.95 8.73 -5.32
C ILE A 170 -4.84 7.69 -5.34
N LYS A 171 -4.88 6.82 -6.35
CA LYS A 171 -3.86 5.80 -6.57
C LYS A 171 -3.27 5.89 -7.95
N THR A 172 -1.95 5.74 -8.05
CA THR A 172 -1.24 5.65 -9.32
C THR A 172 -0.58 4.28 -9.45
N GLY A 173 -0.56 3.76 -10.67
CA GLY A 173 0.05 2.47 -10.94
C GLY A 173 0.40 2.26 -12.40
N SER A 174 1.17 1.20 -12.67
CA SER A 174 1.47 0.78 -14.03
C SER A 174 0.27 0.06 -14.67
N GLU A 175 0.25 -0.02 -15.99
CA GLU A 175 -0.76 -0.77 -16.75
C GLU A 175 -0.82 -2.26 -16.35
N PHE A 176 0.27 -2.84 -15.84
CA PHE A 176 0.29 -4.21 -15.36
C PHE A 176 -0.61 -4.46 -14.14
N MET A 177 -0.97 -3.40 -13.42
CA MET A 177 -1.87 -3.48 -12.28
C MET A 177 -3.38 -3.52 -12.68
N LYS A 178 -3.72 -3.35 -13.96
CA LYS A 178 -5.11 -3.35 -14.45
C LYS A 178 -5.89 -4.60 -14.01
N LYS A 179 -5.24 -5.78 -13.92
CA LYS A 179 -5.89 -7.00 -13.46
C LYS A 179 -6.35 -6.95 -12.01
N MET A 180 -5.60 -6.26 -11.14
CA MET A 180 -5.93 -6.09 -9.73
C MET A 180 -7.12 -5.14 -9.52
N TRP A 181 -7.41 -4.30 -10.51
CA TRP A 181 -8.51 -3.35 -10.52
C TRP A 181 -9.67 -3.76 -11.44
N ALA A 182 -9.58 -4.97 -12.03
CA ALA A 182 -10.63 -5.49 -12.88
C ALA A 182 -11.86 -5.90 -12.06
N GLY A 183 -13.05 -5.77 -12.65
CA GLY A 183 -14.31 -6.07 -11.95
C GLY A 183 -14.70 -5.00 -10.93
N GLU A 184 -15.56 -5.37 -9.99
CA GLU A 184 -16.11 -4.48 -8.96
C GLU A 184 -15.23 -4.39 -7.71
N GLU A 185 -14.29 -5.32 -7.54
CA GLU A 185 -13.46 -5.42 -6.34
C GLU A 185 -12.44 -4.29 -6.23
N ILE A 186 -12.20 -3.87 -5.00
CA ILE A 186 -11.15 -2.90 -4.62
C ILE A 186 -10.12 -3.69 -3.81
N PRO A 187 -8.81 -3.48 -4.04
CA PRO A 187 -7.80 -4.15 -3.22
C PRO A 187 -8.01 -3.89 -1.73
N ASP A 188 -8.02 -4.96 -0.92
CA ASP A 188 -8.40 -4.92 0.50
C ASP A 188 -7.68 -3.83 1.30
N SER A 189 -6.39 -3.62 1.05
CA SER A 189 -5.62 -2.58 1.75
C SER A 189 -6.13 -1.17 1.46
N TYR A 190 -6.62 -0.90 0.26
CA TYR A 190 -7.18 0.41 -0.12
C TYR A 190 -8.62 0.56 0.37
N TYR A 191 -9.39 -0.54 0.37
CA TYR A 191 -10.70 -0.58 1.01
C TYR A 191 -10.58 -0.25 2.51
N CYS A 192 -9.68 -0.91 3.22
CA CYS A 192 -9.40 -0.62 4.63
C CYS A 192 -9.01 0.84 4.86
N GLN A 193 -8.22 1.43 3.97
CA GLN A 193 -7.82 2.83 4.04
C GLN A 193 -9.04 3.76 3.96
N CYS A 194 -9.93 3.54 3.00
CA CYS A 194 -11.15 4.33 2.85
C CYS A 194 -12.09 4.18 4.07
N GLN A 195 -12.31 2.94 4.55
CA GLN A 195 -13.13 2.70 5.74
C GLN A 195 -12.54 3.37 7.00
N TRP A 196 -11.21 3.33 7.14
CA TRP A 196 -10.52 4.03 8.23
C TRP A 196 -10.75 5.53 8.19
N TYR A 197 -10.61 6.13 7.02
CA TYR A 197 -10.86 7.57 6.84
C TYR A 197 -12.30 7.94 7.13
N MET A 198 -13.27 7.14 6.69
CA MET A 198 -14.68 7.32 7.04
C MET A 198 -14.92 7.19 8.55
N GLY A 199 -14.17 6.30 9.21
CA GLY A 199 -14.20 6.15 10.67
C GLY A 199 -13.72 7.40 11.43
N VAL A 200 -12.73 8.12 10.90
CA VAL A 200 -12.18 9.35 11.49
C VAL A 200 -13.01 10.58 11.13
N THR A 201 -13.38 10.72 9.84
CA THR A 201 -14.05 11.92 9.31
C THR A 201 -15.56 11.94 9.50
N GLY A 202 -16.19 10.77 9.62
CA GLY A 202 -17.63 10.62 9.64
C GLY A 202 -18.30 10.64 8.26
N LEU A 203 -17.52 10.66 7.16
CA LEU A 203 -18.06 10.59 5.80
C LEU A 203 -18.74 9.24 5.52
N ASN A 204 -19.72 9.26 4.60
CA ASN A 204 -20.49 8.08 4.21
C ASN A 204 -19.94 7.38 2.96
N TYR A 205 -19.13 8.09 2.16
CA TYR A 205 -18.57 7.57 0.90
C TYR A 205 -17.15 8.04 0.69
N PHE A 206 -16.39 7.22 -0.04
CA PHE A 206 -15.14 7.59 -0.69
C PHE A 206 -15.23 7.26 -2.18
N LEU A 207 -14.65 8.12 -2.99
CA LEU A 207 -14.35 7.82 -4.39
C LEU A 207 -12.87 7.46 -4.46
N ILE A 208 -12.56 6.19 -4.70
CA ILE A 208 -11.19 5.79 -4.98
C ILE A 208 -10.92 5.98 -6.47
N ILE A 209 -9.98 6.85 -6.78
CA ILE A 209 -9.58 7.24 -8.13
C ILE A 209 -8.24 6.60 -8.42
N TYR A 210 -8.12 5.95 -9.57
CA TYR A 210 -6.86 5.30 -9.93
C TYR A 210 -6.45 5.62 -11.36
N LEU A 211 -5.20 6.06 -11.50
CA LEU A 211 -4.52 6.28 -12.77
C LEU A 211 -3.62 5.07 -13.07
N LEU A 212 -3.98 4.25 -14.05
CA LEU A 212 -3.21 3.10 -14.52
C LEU A 212 -2.69 3.35 -15.94
N GLY A 213 -1.42 3.70 -16.03
CA GLY A 213 -0.84 4.17 -17.28
C GLY A 213 -1.41 5.52 -17.68
N LYS A 214 -2.36 5.56 -18.62
CA LYS A 214 -3.01 6.78 -19.11
C LYS A 214 -4.53 6.81 -18.88
N GLU A 215 -5.07 5.82 -18.20
CA GLU A 215 -6.50 5.71 -17.93
C GLU A 215 -6.82 6.11 -16.50
N VAL A 216 -7.67 7.11 -16.34
CA VAL A 216 -8.28 7.48 -15.05
C VAL A 216 -9.58 6.72 -14.93
N LYS A 217 -9.77 6.08 -13.78
CA LYS A 217 -11.01 5.38 -13.42
C LYS A 217 -11.29 5.59 -11.94
N TRP A 218 -12.51 5.26 -11.53
CA TRP A 218 -12.94 5.40 -10.14
C TRP A 218 -13.85 4.27 -9.71
N LYS A 219 -13.96 4.09 -8.41
CA LYS A 219 -14.94 3.22 -7.76
C LYS A 219 -15.44 3.89 -6.49
N VAL A 220 -16.72 3.67 -6.18
CA VAL A 220 -17.30 4.15 -4.93
C VAL A 220 -17.08 3.13 -3.83
N VAL A 221 -16.62 3.62 -2.67
CA VAL A 221 -16.51 2.85 -1.44
C VAL A 221 -17.53 3.39 -0.46
N PRO A 222 -18.67 2.70 -0.25
CA PRO A 222 -19.63 3.09 0.76
C PRO A 222 -19.11 2.76 2.16
N ARG A 223 -19.58 3.52 3.15
CA ARG A 223 -19.30 3.32 4.56
C ARG A 223 -19.84 1.96 5.03
N ASN A 224 -19.01 1.24 5.77
CA ASN A 224 -19.38 0.03 6.49
C ASN A 224 -18.98 0.15 7.96
N ASP A 225 -19.96 0.35 8.84
CA ASP A 225 -19.69 0.57 10.26
C ASP A 225 -19.14 -0.65 10.98
N ASP A 226 -19.45 -1.86 10.54
CA ASP A 226 -18.90 -3.09 11.12
C ASP A 226 -17.42 -3.25 10.78
N ASP A 227 -17.02 -2.98 9.53
CA ASP A 227 -15.63 -2.98 9.11
C ASP A 227 -14.83 -1.86 9.80
N ILE A 228 -15.41 -0.66 9.91
CA ILE A 228 -14.80 0.45 10.65
C ILE A 228 -14.56 0.05 12.11
N LYS A 229 -15.55 -0.57 12.76
CA LYS A 229 -15.42 -1.05 14.13
C LYS A 229 -14.34 -2.12 14.28
N ALA A 230 -14.26 -3.05 13.33
CA ALA A 230 -13.22 -4.08 13.31
C ALA A 230 -11.82 -3.46 13.14
N LEU A 231 -11.64 -2.56 12.18
CA LEU A 231 -10.37 -1.87 11.94
C LEU A 231 -9.95 -1.01 13.14
N ARG A 232 -10.88 -0.29 13.76
CA ARG A 232 -10.61 0.48 15.00
C ARG A 232 -10.13 -0.42 16.13
N LYS A 233 -10.75 -1.60 16.31
CA LYS A 233 -10.31 -2.59 17.30
C LYS A 233 -8.90 -3.12 17.01
N ILE A 234 -8.59 -3.41 15.74
CA ILE A 234 -7.24 -3.82 15.30
C ILE A 234 -6.22 -2.72 15.60
N GLY A 235 -6.52 -1.48 15.21
CA GLY A 235 -5.66 -0.32 15.47
C GLY A 235 -5.45 -0.07 16.96
N GLU A 236 -6.49 -0.16 17.78
CA GLU A 236 -6.41 -0.01 19.23
C GLU A 236 -5.56 -1.10 19.88
N ASN A 237 -5.76 -2.37 19.48
CA ASN A 237 -4.93 -3.49 19.93
C ASN A 237 -3.47 -3.29 19.57
N PHE A 238 -3.19 -2.93 18.31
CA PHE A 238 -1.83 -2.66 17.86
C PHE A 238 -1.18 -1.54 18.68
N TRP A 239 -1.90 -0.43 18.87
CA TRP A 239 -1.36 0.71 19.63
C TRP A 239 -1.09 0.36 21.08
N ARG A 240 -2.07 -0.21 21.78
CA ARG A 240 -1.98 -0.49 23.22
C ARG A 240 -1.02 -1.62 23.54
N ASN A 241 -1.07 -2.71 22.76
CA ASN A 241 -0.33 -3.94 23.09
C ASN A 241 1.09 -3.96 22.52
N HIS A 242 1.38 -3.12 21.50
CA HIS A 242 2.68 -3.12 20.85
C HIS A 242 3.38 -1.77 20.95
N ILE A 243 2.75 -0.68 20.48
CA ILE A 243 3.42 0.62 20.48
C ILE A 243 3.65 1.14 21.90
N MET A 244 2.63 1.15 22.76
CA MET A 244 2.76 1.64 24.15
C MET A 244 3.65 0.74 25.00
N THR A 245 3.59 -0.57 24.83
CA THR A 245 4.37 -1.54 25.61
C THR A 245 5.78 -1.73 25.05
N LYS A 246 6.03 -1.32 23.80
CA LYS A 246 7.25 -1.60 23.03
C LYS A 246 7.51 -3.11 22.84
N ILE A 247 6.47 -3.92 22.87
CA ILE A 247 6.53 -5.36 22.58
C ILE A 247 6.18 -5.56 21.11
N PRO A 248 7.08 -6.10 20.28
CA PRO A 248 6.79 -6.25 18.85
C PRO A 248 5.64 -7.23 18.60
N PRO A 249 4.83 -7.04 17.55
CA PRO A 249 3.93 -8.05 17.03
C PRO A 249 4.69 -9.30 16.56
N ASP A 250 3.99 -10.43 16.47
CA ASP A 250 4.55 -11.65 15.90
C ASP A 250 4.99 -11.44 14.45
N VAL A 251 6.04 -12.14 14.05
CA VAL A 251 6.52 -12.14 12.66
C VAL A 251 5.60 -12.98 11.78
N THR A 252 5.40 -12.56 10.53
CA THR A 252 4.51 -13.22 9.56
C THR A 252 5.26 -14.03 8.50
N GLY A 253 6.59 -13.93 8.46
CA GLY A 253 7.44 -14.57 7.46
C GLY A 253 7.65 -13.72 6.20
N MET A 254 7.28 -12.46 6.23
CA MET A 254 7.56 -11.56 5.12
C MET A 254 9.06 -11.24 5.04
N LYS A 255 9.60 -11.22 3.82
CA LYS A 255 11.02 -10.92 3.59
C LYS A 255 11.46 -9.57 4.19
N LYS A 256 10.60 -8.54 4.10
CA LYS A 256 10.86 -7.22 4.68
C LYS A 256 11.05 -7.27 6.20
N GLU A 257 10.36 -8.17 6.92
CA GLU A 257 10.59 -8.35 8.36
C GLU A 257 12.00 -8.87 8.64
N THR A 258 12.45 -9.87 7.86
CA THR A 258 13.81 -10.39 8.00
C THR A 258 14.85 -9.29 7.73
N GLU A 259 14.65 -8.47 6.70
CA GLU A 259 15.52 -7.34 6.37
C GLU A 259 15.58 -6.35 7.55
N GLN A 260 14.44 -5.96 8.10
CA GLN A 260 14.39 -5.04 9.24
C GLN A 260 14.98 -5.62 10.53
N ILE A 261 14.75 -6.91 10.81
CA ILE A 261 15.29 -7.59 11.99
C ILE A 261 16.81 -7.63 11.90
N THR A 262 17.36 -7.97 10.73
CA THR A 262 18.81 -8.05 10.54
C THR A 262 19.48 -6.68 10.53
N GLU A 263 18.82 -5.63 10.06
CA GLU A 263 19.29 -4.25 10.12
C GLU A 263 19.47 -3.75 11.57
N GLN A 264 18.63 -4.23 12.50
CA GLN A 264 18.72 -3.86 13.91
C GLN A 264 19.80 -4.63 14.70
N GLN A 265 20.34 -5.70 14.12
CA GLN A 265 21.26 -6.59 14.81
C GLN A 265 22.72 -6.31 14.47
N ILE A 266 23.53 -6.11 15.50
CA ILE A 266 24.99 -6.07 15.36
C ILE A 266 25.50 -7.47 15.63
N LEU A 267 26.17 -8.07 14.63
CA LEU A 267 26.76 -9.40 14.79
C LEU A 267 27.94 -9.36 15.76
N ASN A 268 27.96 -10.32 16.67
CA ASN A 268 29.04 -10.52 17.63
C ASN A 268 29.54 -11.97 17.52
N ASP A 269 30.78 -12.14 17.09
CA ASP A 269 31.39 -13.44 16.81
C ASP A 269 31.70 -14.24 18.10
N ASP A 270 31.76 -13.59 19.26
CA ASP A 270 32.18 -14.20 20.53
C ASP A 270 31.01 -14.74 21.36
N THR A 271 29.76 -14.67 20.84
CA THR A 271 28.58 -15.09 21.59
C THR A 271 27.82 -16.23 20.92
N GLU A 272 27.50 -17.25 21.70
CA GLU A 272 26.57 -18.32 21.30
C GLU A 272 25.32 -18.25 22.17
N VAL A 273 24.14 -18.36 21.53
CA VAL A 273 22.85 -18.31 22.21
C VAL A 273 22.05 -19.58 21.94
N ASN A 274 21.29 -20.04 22.93
CA ASN A 274 20.39 -21.16 22.76
C ASN A 274 19.14 -20.75 21.97
N ILE A 275 18.89 -21.42 20.84
CA ILE A 275 17.68 -21.26 20.06
C ILE A 275 16.61 -22.21 20.61
N SER A 276 15.50 -21.62 21.06
CA SER A 276 14.39 -22.37 21.69
C SER A 276 13.51 -23.13 20.68
N ASN A 277 12.76 -24.13 21.20
CA ASN A 277 11.61 -24.72 20.53
C ASN A 277 11.88 -25.49 19.23
N ASN A 278 12.99 -26.18 19.10
CA ASN A 278 13.30 -27.01 17.92
C ASN A 278 13.27 -26.25 16.57
N LYS A 279 13.27 -24.92 16.58
CA LYS A 279 13.15 -24.08 15.39
C LYS A 279 14.19 -24.42 14.31
N LEU A 280 15.41 -24.75 14.72
CA LEU A 280 16.47 -25.14 13.78
C LEU A 280 16.15 -26.46 13.07
N SER A 281 15.61 -27.44 13.79
CA SER A 281 15.19 -28.73 13.22
C SER A 281 14.02 -28.58 12.28
N GLU A 282 13.03 -27.76 12.66
CA GLU A 282 11.85 -27.47 11.85
C GLU A 282 12.24 -26.72 10.56
N TYR A 283 13.07 -25.70 10.67
CA TYR A 283 13.58 -24.95 9.50
C TYR A 283 14.31 -25.88 8.52
N LYS A 284 15.15 -26.78 9.05
CA LYS A 284 15.85 -27.75 8.22
C LYS A 284 14.91 -28.71 7.52
N LYS A 285 13.91 -29.26 8.23
CA LYS A 285 12.89 -30.14 7.68
C LYS A 285 12.11 -29.49 6.54
N LEU A 286 11.65 -28.23 6.75
CA LEU A 286 10.98 -27.45 5.71
C LEU A 286 11.88 -27.24 4.49
N GLY A 287 13.17 -27.01 4.69
CA GLY A 287 14.14 -26.91 3.58
C GLY A 287 14.27 -28.21 2.77
N GLU A 288 14.21 -29.36 3.42
CA GLU A 288 14.21 -30.68 2.78
C GLU A 288 12.91 -30.90 1.98
N GLU A 289 11.75 -30.59 2.56
CA GLU A 289 10.44 -30.66 1.88
C GLU A 289 10.36 -29.73 0.65
N ILE A 290 10.85 -28.51 0.76
CA ILE A 290 10.93 -27.56 -0.36
C ILE A 290 11.77 -28.14 -1.50
N LYS A 291 12.92 -28.75 -1.18
CA LYS A 291 13.80 -29.38 -2.20
C LYS A 291 13.12 -30.56 -2.88
N GLU A 292 12.39 -31.39 -2.14
CA GLU A 292 11.61 -32.50 -2.72
C GLU A 292 10.51 -31.98 -3.66
N LEU A 293 9.77 -30.95 -3.25
CA LEU A 293 8.72 -30.33 -4.07
C LEU A 293 9.31 -29.69 -5.33
N GLN A 294 10.45 -29.01 -5.24
CA GLN A 294 11.17 -28.49 -6.40
C GLN A 294 11.59 -29.60 -7.37
N THR A 295 12.06 -30.73 -6.85
CA THR A 295 12.42 -31.89 -7.67
C THR A 295 11.20 -32.47 -8.39
N LYS A 296 10.06 -32.57 -7.69
CA LYS A 296 8.79 -33.00 -8.30
C LYS A 296 8.31 -32.04 -9.39
N GLN A 297 8.40 -30.75 -9.13
CA GLN A 297 8.03 -29.70 -10.09
C GLN A 297 8.93 -29.75 -11.34
N GLU A 298 10.24 -29.92 -11.18
CA GLU A 298 11.17 -30.03 -12.30
C GLU A 298 10.91 -31.31 -13.14
N LYS A 299 10.54 -32.42 -12.49
CA LYS A 299 10.13 -33.63 -13.20
C LYS A 299 8.91 -33.41 -14.10
N ILE A 300 7.85 -32.77 -13.54
CA ILE A 300 6.64 -32.42 -14.31
C ILE A 300 7.01 -31.49 -15.49
N LYS A 301 7.86 -30.52 -15.27
CA LYS A 301 8.35 -29.64 -16.34
C LYS A 301 9.08 -30.41 -17.46
N GLN A 302 9.88 -31.39 -17.08
CA GLN A 302 10.55 -32.27 -18.06
C GLN A 302 9.52 -33.09 -18.85
N GLU A 303 8.52 -33.67 -18.19
CA GLU A 303 7.42 -34.39 -18.83
C GLU A 303 6.67 -33.49 -19.83
N ILE A 304 6.30 -32.27 -19.43
CA ILE A 304 5.68 -31.27 -20.32
C ILE A 304 6.57 -30.99 -21.54
N PHE A 305 7.88 -30.84 -21.33
CA PHE A 305 8.80 -30.56 -22.42
C PHE A 305 8.95 -31.75 -23.41
N LEU A 306 8.83 -32.97 -22.91
CA LEU A 306 8.80 -34.19 -23.76
C LEU A 306 7.52 -34.21 -24.59
N GLU A 307 6.37 -33.94 -24.00
CA GLU A 307 5.09 -33.86 -24.72
C GLU A 307 5.06 -32.72 -25.74
N MET A 308 5.71 -31.60 -25.44
CA MET A 308 5.78 -30.45 -26.36
C MET A 308 6.70 -30.73 -27.60
N GLU A 309 7.58 -31.71 -27.55
CA GLU A 309 8.55 -32.00 -28.60
C GLU A 309 9.25 -30.74 -29.15
N ASN A 310 8.98 -30.36 -30.40
CA ASN A 310 9.50 -29.16 -31.05
C ASN A 310 8.58 -27.95 -30.97
N SER A 311 7.41 -28.09 -30.33
CA SER A 311 6.41 -27.02 -30.27
C SER A 311 6.81 -25.93 -29.25
N LYS A 312 6.64 -24.67 -29.61
CA LYS A 312 6.86 -23.52 -28.71
C LYS A 312 5.69 -23.25 -27.76
N LYS A 313 4.52 -23.83 -28.03
CA LYS A 313 3.31 -23.61 -27.25
C LYS A 313 2.58 -24.92 -27.00
N GLY A 314 2.02 -25.08 -25.80
CA GLY A 314 1.19 -26.22 -25.40
C GLY A 314 -0.01 -25.75 -24.58
N THR A 315 -1.00 -26.60 -24.42
CA THR A 315 -2.17 -26.34 -23.55
C THR A 315 -2.80 -27.66 -23.11
N ASP A 316 -3.31 -27.70 -21.90
CA ASP A 316 -4.16 -28.77 -21.36
C ASP A 316 -5.65 -28.37 -21.32
N GLY A 317 -6.01 -27.23 -21.93
CA GLY A 317 -7.37 -26.67 -21.93
C GLY A 317 -7.63 -25.69 -20.81
N LEU A 318 -6.97 -25.82 -19.66
CA LEU A 318 -7.06 -24.92 -18.51
C LEU A 318 -5.90 -23.92 -18.51
N PHE A 319 -4.70 -24.40 -18.81
CA PHE A 319 -3.47 -23.60 -18.81
C PHE A 319 -2.80 -23.63 -20.18
N LYS A 320 -2.02 -22.58 -20.43
CA LYS A 320 -1.17 -22.48 -21.62
C LYS A 320 0.28 -22.39 -21.18
N VAL A 321 1.15 -23.15 -21.84
CA VAL A 321 2.60 -23.09 -21.68
C VAL A 321 3.24 -22.53 -22.94
N SER A 322 4.28 -21.72 -22.76
CA SER A 322 5.11 -21.24 -23.86
C SER A 322 6.58 -21.39 -23.47
N ARG A 323 7.40 -21.89 -24.40
CA ARG A 323 8.85 -21.93 -24.25
C ARG A 323 9.53 -21.08 -25.29
N PHE A 324 10.59 -20.42 -24.91
CA PHE A 324 11.37 -19.54 -25.77
C PHE A 324 12.84 -19.59 -25.39
N GLU A 325 13.70 -19.34 -26.36
CA GLU A 325 15.13 -19.24 -26.13
C GLU A 325 15.47 -17.89 -25.50
N VAL A 326 16.24 -17.92 -24.42
CA VAL A 326 16.79 -16.73 -23.80
C VAL A 326 18.30 -16.76 -23.95
N LYS A 327 18.83 -15.82 -24.71
CA LYS A 327 20.27 -15.56 -24.77
C LYS A 327 20.63 -14.46 -23.80
N ARG A 328 21.54 -14.72 -22.90
CA ARG A 328 22.06 -13.73 -21.96
C ARG A 328 23.57 -13.73 -22.04
N ASP A 329 24.12 -12.57 -22.28
CA ASP A 329 25.55 -12.37 -22.09
C ASP A 329 25.87 -12.38 -20.60
N SER A 330 26.83 -13.18 -20.18
CA SER A 330 27.33 -13.20 -18.81
C SER A 330 28.75 -12.65 -18.80
N LEU A 331 29.00 -11.73 -17.88
CA LEU A 331 30.35 -11.21 -17.64
C LEU A 331 31.08 -12.13 -16.67
N ASP A 332 32.30 -12.52 -17.04
CA ASP A 332 33.22 -13.15 -16.11
C ASP A 332 33.76 -12.06 -15.15
N ASN A 333 33.02 -11.87 -14.05
CA ASN A 333 33.37 -10.85 -13.06
C ASN A 333 34.76 -11.06 -12.42
N LYS A 334 35.22 -12.34 -12.34
CA LYS A 334 36.53 -12.64 -11.78
C LYS A 334 37.63 -12.16 -12.73
N LEU A 335 37.52 -12.54 -14.00
CA LEU A 335 38.42 -12.11 -15.04
C LEU A 335 38.41 -10.60 -15.22
N LEU A 336 37.23 -9.96 -15.15
CA LEU A 336 37.08 -8.52 -15.28
C LEU A 336 37.78 -7.80 -14.14
N LYS A 337 37.62 -8.28 -12.89
CA LYS A 337 38.28 -7.72 -11.71
C LYS A 337 39.82 -7.88 -11.76
N GLU A 338 40.28 -9.03 -12.23
CA GLU A 338 41.72 -9.32 -12.30
C GLU A 338 42.40 -8.57 -13.44
N LYS A 339 41.84 -8.55 -14.64
CA LYS A 339 42.48 -7.95 -15.83
C LYS A 339 42.16 -6.48 -16.04
N TYR A 340 40.99 -6.04 -15.59
CA TYR A 340 40.48 -4.68 -15.85
C TYR A 340 39.92 -4.04 -14.57
N PRO A 341 40.73 -3.88 -13.49
CA PRO A 341 40.24 -3.43 -12.17
C PRO A 341 39.64 -2.04 -12.19
N LEU A 342 40.13 -1.12 -13.01
CA LEU A 342 39.57 0.23 -13.12
C LEU A 342 38.20 0.22 -13.80
N THR A 343 38.04 -0.55 -14.86
CA THR A 343 36.75 -0.75 -15.54
C THR A 343 35.77 -1.42 -14.61
N TYR A 344 36.19 -2.47 -13.87
CA TYR A 344 35.36 -3.15 -12.89
C TYR A 344 34.86 -2.18 -11.81
N ALA A 345 35.74 -1.37 -11.24
CA ALA A 345 35.40 -0.37 -10.22
C ALA A 345 34.42 0.68 -10.77
N ALA A 346 34.61 1.14 -12.02
CA ALA A 346 33.75 2.15 -12.64
C ALA A 346 32.33 1.67 -12.94
N ILE A 347 32.14 0.36 -13.19
CA ILE A 347 30.81 -0.24 -13.48
C ILE A 347 30.16 -0.90 -12.26
N LEU A 348 30.87 -1.00 -11.14
CA LEU A 348 30.34 -1.58 -9.91
C LEU A 348 29.23 -0.67 -9.35
N LYS A 349 28.01 -1.15 -9.32
CA LYS A 349 26.85 -0.41 -8.82
C LYS A 349 26.83 -0.21 -7.29
N GLY A 350 27.71 -0.89 -6.58
CA GLY A 350 27.81 -0.93 -5.13
C GLY A 350 27.96 -2.35 -4.61
N GLN A 351 28.32 -2.48 -3.35
CA GLN A 351 28.30 -3.75 -2.62
C GLN A 351 26.98 -3.79 -1.83
N SER A 352 26.26 -4.90 -1.91
CA SER A 352 25.13 -5.18 -1.03
C SER A 352 25.62 -6.00 0.15
N GLU A 353 25.45 -5.49 1.34
CA GLU A 353 25.65 -6.25 2.57
C GLU A 353 24.35 -6.91 2.96
N TYR A 354 24.39 -8.19 3.28
CA TYR A 354 23.25 -8.94 3.77
C TYR A 354 23.70 -10.01 4.76
N VAL A 355 22.83 -10.27 5.75
CA VAL A 355 23.06 -11.34 6.73
C VAL A 355 22.53 -12.64 6.14
N ASN A 356 23.36 -13.69 6.14
CA ASN A 356 22.99 -15.01 5.70
C ASN A 356 23.01 -16.00 6.87
N MET A 357 22.10 -16.98 6.87
CA MET A 357 21.98 -18.00 7.90
C MET A 357 22.41 -19.36 7.33
N LYS A 358 23.27 -20.07 8.05
CA LYS A 358 23.69 -21.43 7.74
C LYS A 358 23.42 -22.34 8.92
N ILE A 359 22.71 -23.44 8.70
CA ILE A 359 22.45 -24.47 9.71
C ILE A 359 23.32 -25.69 9.42
N THR A 360 24.15 -26.07 10.39
CA THR A 360 25.00 -27.27 10.32
C THR A 360 24.65 -28.20 11.47
N LYS A 361 24.91 -29.50 11.27
CA LYS A 361 24.71 -30.52 12.32
C LYS A 361 25.84 -30.40 13.34
N CYS A 362 25.50 -30.35 14.63
CA CYS A 362 26.52 -30.46 15.68
C CYS A 362 27.20 -31.84 15.58
N LYS A 363 28.50 -31.86 15.79
CA LYS A 363 29.30 -33.09 15.81
C LYS A 363 29.03 -33.87 17.10
#